data_c08480d8b61bcefee628815975a9ac1e
#
_entry.id   c08480d8b61bcefee628815975a9ac1e
#
_cell.length_a   1.000
_cell.length_b   1.000
_cell.length_c   1.000
_cell.angle_alpha   90.00
_cell.angle_beta   90.00
_cell.angle_gamma   90.00
#
_symmetry.space_group_name_H-M   'P 1'
#
loop_
_entity.id
_entity.type
_entity.pdbx_description
1 polymer ?
#
loop_
_entity_poly.entity_id
_entity_poly.type
_entity_poly.pdbx_seq_one_letter_code
_entity_poly.pdbx_strand_id
1 'polypeptide(L)'
;MLLAYLLRIAKKPKLIDKSEVIQLKNSIFDDADKHATLLGDAYRGIGVTVSLIGLLIIFFAIAPVAFEVNHQFGRVFAACEMVLMILMLFLVTHTTKKNHRKKWIDARKEVEGQRYDDLKKEIQQLQHANENKNNAKREVSMTTLNQKLNIIFEEQISYNKDKAAIYVGVEKCSDMISWVGFLLAFTAAFLHLFINESILPFHESILLFFTAFVPALVGAIHGTNAFLRLSDLAEEHAEMAENLEAAKLNLNHVENDPKKILEIAEMSYNMLSDRDIQWAVSANKLGLKLV
;
A
#
# COMPACT_ATOMS: atom_id res chain seq x y z
N MET A 1 -4.67 15.80 0.50
CA MET A 1 -4.13 14.63 1.22
C MET A 1 -4.03 13.40 0.33
N LEU A 2 -5.10 12.97 -0.33
CA LEU A 2 -5.07 11.85 -1.30
C LEU A 2 -4.02 12.08 -2.40
N LEU A 3 -3.95 13.30 -2.95
CA LEU A 3 -2.92 13.71 -3.93
C LEU A 3 -1.51 13.69 -3.34
N ALA A 4 -1.35 14.08 -2.07
CA ALA A 4 -0.06 14.02 -1.36
C ALA A 4 0.34 12.58 -1.03
N TYR A 5 -0.63 11.68 -0.78
CA TYR A 5 -0.42 10.25 -0.64
C TYR A 5 0.03 9.62 -1.96
N LEU A 6 -0.66 9.93 -3.07
CA LEU A 6 -0.28 9.49 -4.42
C LEU A 6 1.11 10.01 -4.82
N LEU A 7 1.44 11.26 -4.48
CA LEU A 7 2.76 11.85 -4.73
C LEU A 7 3.85 11.31 -3.79
N ARG A 8 3.54 10.89 -2.55
CA ARG A 8 4.49 10.23 -1.65
C ARG A 8 4.77 8.78 -2.03
N ILE A 9 3.76 8.04 -2.50
CA ILE A 9 3.97 6.69 -3.07
C ILE A 9 4.89 6.77 -4.29
N ALA A 10 4.82 7.85 -5.07
CA ALA A 10 5.70 8.08 -6.23
C ALA A 10 7.13 8.52 -5.87
N LYS A 11 7.40 8.97 -4.63
CA LYS A 11 8.76 9.35 -4.21
C LYS A 11 9.54 8.11 -3.78
N LYS A 12 10.46 7.67 -4.64
CA LYS A 12 11.45 6.62 -4.33
C LYS A 12 12.28 6.98 -3.10
N PRO A 13 12.58 6.01 -2.19
CA PRO A 13 13.70 6.18 -1.26
C PRO A 13 15.00 6.33 -2.06
N LYS A 14 15.82 7.28 -1.66
CA LYS A 14 17.14 7.57 -2.25
C LYS A 14 18.06 6.38 -1.94
N LEU A 15 18.37 5.56 -2.95
CA LEU A 15 19.37 4.51 -2.85
C LEU A 15 20.77 5.13 -2.77
N ILE A 16 21.55 4.67 -1.82
CA ILE A 16 22.93 5.07 -1.55
C ILE A 16 23.84 4.46 -2.62
N ASP A 17 24.70 5.30 -3.19
CA ASP A 17 25.67 5.05 -4.25
C ASP A 17 26.73 4.03 -3.83
N LYS A 18 26.83 2.88 -4.51
CA LYS A 18 27.97 1.94 -4.40
C LYS A 18 28.33 1.31 -5.74
N SER A 19 29.44 1.77 -6.24
CA SER A 19 30.47 1.20 -7.17
C SER A 19 30.11 0.23 -8.31
N GLU A 20 30.72 0.50 -9.43
CA GLU A 20 30.54 0.11 -10.83
C GLU A 20 30.41 -1.38 -11.21
N VAL A 21 30.81 -2.34 -10.38
CA VAL A 21 30.71 -3.78 -10.69
C VAL A 21 29.29 -4.34 -10.45
N ILE A 22 28.51 -3.65 -9.67
CA ILE A 22 27.10 -3.93 -9.36
C ILE A 22 26.16 -3.35 -10.45
N GLN A 23 26.65 -2.43 -11.29
CA GLN A 23 25.80 -1.60 -12.17
C GLN A 23 25.02 -2.38 -13.24
N LEU A 24 25.58 -3.42 -13.86
CA LEU A 24 24.87 -4.12 -14.95
C LEU A 24 23.75 -5.04 -14.42
N LYS A 25 23.99 -5.73 -13.31
CA LYS A 25 22.98 -6.60 -12.66
C LYS A 25 21.89 -5.77 -11.98
N ASN A 26 22.28 -4.62 -11.40
CA ASN A 26 21.39 -3.66 -10.80
C ASN A 26 20.50 -2.96 -11.83
N SER A 27 20.95 -2.73 -13.06
CA SER A 27 20.13 -2.09 -14.10
C SER A 27 18.94 -2.94 -14.51
N ILE A 28 19.12 -4.25 -14.67
CA ILE A 28 18.03 -5.19 -15.05
C ILE A 28 17.05 -5.35 -13.89
N PHE A 29 17.58 -5.49 -12.66
CA PHE A 29 16.74 -5.56 -11.45
C PHE A 29 15.98 -4.25 -11.23
N ASP A 30 16.63 -3.10 -11.36
CA ASP A 30 16.02 -1.77 -11.23
C ASP A 30 14.91 -1.54 -12.26
N ASP A 31 15.06 -2.02 -13.49
CA ASP A 31 14.04 -1.89 -14.52
C ASP A 31 12.84 -2.83 -14.24
N ALA A 32 13.08 -4.05 -13.76
CA ALA A 32 12.04 -4.96 -13.33
C ALA A 32 11.27 -4.41 -12.10
N ASP A 33 11.98 -3.87 -11.11
CA ASP A 33 11.37 -3.25 -9.90
C ASP A 33 10.55 -2.01 -10.26
N LYS A 34 11.05 -1.16 -11.17
CA LYS A 34 10.29 -0.03 -11.71
C LYS A 34 9.01 -0.50 -12.41
N HIS A 35 9.12 -1.54 -13.24
CA HIS A 35 7.95 -2.08 -13.94
C HIS A 35 6.90 -2.64 -12.97
N ALA A 36 7.30 -3.44 -11.99
CA ALA A 36 6.42 -3.96 -10.96
C ALA A 36 5.76 -2.82 -10.14
N THR A 37 6.53 -1.77 -9.81
CA THR A 37 6.04 -0.59 -9.11
C THR A 37 4.99 0.16 -9.92
N LEU A 38 5.24 0.41 -11.22
CA LEU A 38 4.29 1.08 -12.12
C LEU A 38 2.99 0.30 -12.26
N LEU A 39 3.05 -1.03 -12.38
CA LEU A 39 1.86 -1.89 -12.43
C LEU A 39 1.05 -1.81 -11.12
N GLY A 40 1.73 -1.77 -9.98
CA GLY A 40 1.10 -1.62 -8.66
C GLY A 40 0.44 -0.25 -8.49
N ASP A 41 1.11 0.81 -8.90
CA ASP A 41 0.59 2.17 -8.81
C ASP A 41 -0.61 2.37 -9.76
N ALA A 42 -0.55 1.78 -10.96
CA ALA A 42 -1.67 1.79 -11.89
C ALA A 42 -2.89 1.06 -11.30
N TYR A 43 -2.70 -0.14 -10.72
CA TYR A 43 -3.80 -0.89 -10.11
C TYR A 43 -4.42 -0.17 -8.91
N ARG A 44 -3.59 0.33 -8.00
CA ARG A 44 -4.03 1.12 -6.84
C ARG A 44 -4.70 2.42 -7.26
N GLY A 45 -4.12 3.11 -8.24
CA GLY A 45 -4.68 4.33 -8.80
C GLY A 45 -6.08 4.13 -9.40
N ILE A 46 -6.33 3.02 -10.09
CA ILE A 46 -7.65 2.68 -10.61
C ILE A 46 -8.66 2.51 -9.45
N GLY A 47 -8.31 1.80 -8.38
CA GLY A 47 -9.20 1.64 -7.23
C GLY A 47 -9.58 2.97 -6.58
N VAL A 48 -8.60 3.84 -6.35
CA VAL A 48 -8.84 5.21 -5.85
C VAL A 48 -9.73 6.00 -6.80
N THR A 49 -9.48 5.91 -8.12
CA THR A 49 -10.29 6.61 -9.14
C THR A 49 -11.73 6.13 -9.14
N VAL A 50 -11.96 4.82 -9.02
CA VAL A 50 -13.32 4.25 -8.92
C VAL A 50 -14.06 4.78 -7.70
N SER A 51 -13.39 4.86 -6.53
CA SER A 51 -13.99 5.44 -5.31
C SER A 51 -14.34 6.92 -5.47
N LEU A 52 -13.47 7.71 -6.13
CA LEU A 52 -13.73 9.12 -6.41
C LEU A 52 -14.88 9.31 -7.40
N ILE A 53 -14.95 8.50 -8.45
CA ILE A 53 -16.07 8.53 -9.40
C ILE A 53 -17.37 8.17 -8.66
N GLY A 54 -17.36 7.15 -7.80
CA GLY A 54 -18.52 6.81 -6.99
C GLY A 54 -19.02 7.98 -6.13
N LEU A 55 -18.10 8.69 -5.49
CA LEU A 55 -18.42 9.89 -4.72
C LEU A 55 -19.00 11.02 -5.60
N LEU A 56 -18.43 11.23 -6.79
CA LEU A 56 -18.95 12.24 -7.75
C LEU A 56 -20.34 11.86 -8.25
N ILE A 57 -20.63 10.59 -8.49
CA ILE A 57 -21.98 10.12 -8.86
C ILE A 57 -22.98 10.52 -7.76
N ILE A 58 -22.67 10.27 -6.49
CA ILE A 58 -23.52 10.63 -5.35
C ILE A 58 -23.69 12.16 -5.29
N PHE A 59 -22.61 12.93 -5.49
CA PHE A 59 -22.67 14.38 -5.53
C PHE A 59 -23.63 14.87 -6.64
N PHE A 60 -23.49 14.38 -7.86
CA PHE A 60 -24.34 14.80 -8.99
C PHE A 60 -25.80 14.37 -8.83
N ALA A 61 -26.07 13.28 -8.11
CA ALA A 61 -27.42 12.83 -7.79
C ALA A 61 -28.10 13.75 -6.75
N ILE A 62 -27.38 14.19 -5.72
CA ILE A 62 -27.95 14.93 -4.58
C ILE A 62 -27.93 16.44 -4.79
N ALA A 63 -26.89 16.98 -5.43
CA ALA A 63 -26.67 18.41 -5.57
C ALA A 63 -27.84 19.17 -6.25
N PRO A 64 -28.52 18.66 -7.31
CA PRO A 64 -29.64 19.36 -7.92
C PRO A 64 -30.79 19.62 -6.96
N VAL A 65 -31.07 18.68 -6.07
CA VAL A 65 -32.11 18.78 -5.04
C VAL A 65 -31.66 19.75 -3.94
N ALA A 66 -30.42 19.59 -3.47
CA ALA A 66 -29.87 20.38 -2.37
C ALA A 66 -29.70 21.88 -2.71
N PHE A 67 -29.41 22.20 -3.95
CA PHE A 67 -29.20 23.59 -4.41
C PHE A 67 -30.37 24.16 -5.20
N GLU A 68 -31.53 23.47 -5.17
CA GLU A 68 -32.76 23.90 -5.86
C GLU A 68 -32.51 24.28 -7.33
N VAL A 69 -31.69 23.49 -8.01
CA VAL A 69 -31.25 23.76 -9.36
C VAL A 69 -32.45 23.69 -10.31
N ASN A 70 -32.60 24.68 -11.20
CA ASN A 70 -33.70 24.68 -12.15
C ASN A 70 -33.68 23.44 -13.07
N HIS A 71 -34.81 23.08 -13.64
CA HIS A 71 -35.00 21.85 -14.40
C HIS A 71 -34.03 21.66 -15.57
N GLN A 72 -33.56 22.76 -16.19
CA GLN A 72 -32.63 22.69 -17.33
C GLN A 72 -31.23 22.27 -16.83
N PHE A 73 -30.73 22.88 -15.76
CA PHE A 73 -29.45 22.49 -15.13
C PHE A 73 -29.54 21.11 -14.47
N GLY A 74 -30.70 20.77 -13.88
CA GLY A 74 -30.92 19.42 -13.32
C GLY A 74 -30.69 18.31 -14.36
N ARG A 75 -31.08 18.54 -15.63
CA ARG A 75 -30.77 17.58 -16.72
C ARG A 75 -29.27 17.45 -16.99
N VAL A 76 -28.50 18.54 -16.87
CA VAL A 76 -27.04 18.50 -17.03
C VAL A 76 -26.40 17.66 -15.92
N PHE A 77 -26.85 17.82 -14.67
CA PHE A 77 -26.37 17.00 -13.54
C PHE A 77 -26.67 15.52 -13.78
N ALA A 78 -27.90 15.18 -14.19
CA ALA A 78 -28.26 13.79 -14.49
C ALA A 78 -27.45 13.21 -15.67
N ALA A 79 -27.13 14.02 -16.68
CA ALA A 79 -26.26 13.61 -17.78
C ALA A 79 -24.84 13.36 -17.31
N CYS A 80 -24.27 14.21 -16.44
CA CYS A 80 -22.95 14.02 -15.84
C CYS A 80 -22.92 12.74 -14.99
N GLU A 81 -23.93 12.52 -14.15
CA GLU A 81 -24.09 11.29 -13.35
C GLU A 81 -24.06 10.05 -14.26
N MET A 82 -24.87 10.02 -15.31
CA MET A 82 -24.92 8.90 -16.25
C MET A 82 -23.56 8.65 -16.94
N VAL A 83 -22.87 9.68 -17.37
CA VAL A 83 -21.52 9.57 -17.97
C VAL A 83 -20.53 8.99 -16.96
N LEU A 84 -20.56 9.44 -15.71
CA LEU A 84 -19.69 8.91 -14.64
C LEU A 84 -19.99 7.44 -14.34
N MET A 85 -21.27 7.04 -14.32
CA MET A 85 -21.66 5.63 -14.15
C MET A 85 -21.11 4.75 -15.28
N ILE A 86 -21.23 5.20 -16.54
CA ILE A 86 -20.67 4.49 -17.71
C ILE A 86 -19.14 4.41 -17.60
N LEU A 87 -18.48 5.49 -17.23
CA LEU A 87 -17.02 5.53 -17.05
C LEU A 87 -16.57 4.56 -15.95
N MET A 88 -17.27 4.54 -14.81
CA MET A 88 -17.00 3.61 -13.71
C MET A 88 -17.12 2.16 -14.18
N LEU A 89 -18.21 1.82 -14.86
CA LEU A 89 -18.44 0.47 -15.40
C LEU A 89 -17.32 0.08 -16.38
N PHE A 90 -16.93 1.01 -17.28
CA PHE A 90 -15.85 0.80 -18.23
C PHE A 90 -14.50 0.54 -17.51
N LEU A 91 -14.15 1.36 -16.52
CA LEU A 91 -12.89 1.20 -15.77
C LEU A 91 -12.83 -0.14 -15.05
N VAL A 92 -13.90 -0.53 -14.35
CA VAL A 92 -13.94 -1.80 -13.62
C VAL A 92 -13.87 -2.98 -14.57
N THR A 93 -14.66 -2.98 -15.64
CA THR A 93 -14.66 -4.09 -16.63
C THR A 93 -13.33 -4.19 -17.39
N HIS A 94 -12.74 -3.05 -17.76
CA HIS A 94 -11.44 -3.01 -18.44
C HIS A 94 -10.32 -3.57 -17.55
N THR A 95 -10.29 -3.15 -16.28
CA THR A 95 -9.28 -3.59 -15.31
C THR A 95 -9.39 -5.08 -15.02
N THR A 96 -10.62 -5.58 -14.89
CA THR A 96 -10.89 -7.01 -14.67
C THR A 96 -10.48 -7.85 -15.88
N LYS A 97 -10.84 -7.42 -17.10
CA LYS A 97 -10.48 -8.14 -18.35
C LYS A 97 -8.97 -8.16 -18.60
N LYS A 98 -8.25 -7.07 -18.34
CA LYS A 98 -6.79 -6.99 -18.54
C LYS A 98 -5.97 -7.66 -17.44
N ASN A 99 -6.61 -8.15 -16.37
CA ASN A 99 -5.94 -8.83 -15.25
C ASN A 99 -4.76 -8.00 -14.67
N HIS A 100 -4.93 -6.66 -14.56
CA HIS A 100 -3.88 -5.75 -14.07
C HIS A 100 -3.31 -6.19 -12.72
N ARG A 101 -4.17 -6.68 -11.83
CA ARG A 101 -3.77 -7.22 -10.54
C ARG A 101 -2.81 -8.40 -10.67
N LYS A 102 -3.17 -9.40 -11.51
CA LYS A 102 -2.32 -10.58 -11.69
C LYS A 102 -0.96 -10.21 -12.27
N LYS A 103 -0.93 -9.34 -13.29
CA LYS A 103 0.32 -8.84 -13.88
C LYS A 103 1.22 -8.16 -12.84
N TRP A 104 0.63 -7.33 -11.98
CA TRP A 104 1.37 -6.69 -10.89
C TRP A 104 1.94 -7.72 -9.91
N ILE A 105 1.12 -8.68 -9.46
CA ILE A 105 1.55 -9.72 -8.51
C ILE A 105 2.66 -10.58 -9.12
N ASP A 106 2.52 -10.99 -10.38
CA ASP A 106 3.51 -11.82 -11.06
C ASP A 106 4.84 -11.06 -11.23
N ALA A 107 4.80 -9.79 -11.66
CA ALA A 107 5.98 -8.95 -11.77
C ALA A 107 6.65 -8.72 -10.41
N ARG A 108 5.88 -8.51 -9.34
CA ARG A 108 6.44 -8.32 -7.99
C ARG A 108 7.09 -9.58 -7.44
N LYS A 109 6.48 -10.75 -7.66
CA LYS A 109 7.09 -12.04 -7.28
C LYS A 109 8.42 -12.28 -7.97
N GLU A 110 8.52 -11.94 -9.26
CA GLU A 110 9.76 -12.07 -10.01
C GLU A 110 10.88 -11.21 -9.41
N VAL A 111 10.57 -9.94 -9.13
CA VAL A 111 11.52 -8.99 -8.53
C VAL A 111 11.96 -9.43 -7.13
N GLU A 112 11.02 -9.80 -6.27
CA GLU A 112 11.36 -10.22 -4.90
C GLU A 112 12.13 -11.54 -4.90
N GLY A 113 11.79 -12.49 -5.78
CA GLY A 113 12.56 -13.72 -5.94
C GLY A 113 14.02 -13.43 -6.31
N GLN A 114 14.28 -12.45 -7.16
CA GLN A 114 15.64 -12.06 -7.56
C GLN A 114 16.39 -11.29 -6.45
N ARG A 115 15.69 -10.56 -5.59
CA ARG A 115 16.29 -9.69 -4.55
C ARG A 115 17.17 -10.47 -3.58
N TYR A 116 16.75 -11.65 -3.19
CA TYR A 116 17.43 -12.48 -2.20
C TYR A 116 18.17 -13.69 -2.79
N ASP A 117 18.21 -13.82 -4.12
CA ASP A 117 18.86 -14.95 -4.80
C ASP A 117 20.36 -15.06 -4.49
N ASP A 118 21.05 -13.92 -4.37
CA ASP A 118 22.47 -13.90 -4.06
C ASP A 118 22.74 -14.31 -2.60
N LEU A 119 21.88 -13.90 -1.68
CA LEU A 119 21.93 -14.36 -0.28
C LEU A 119 21.71 -15.87 -0.20
N LYS A 120 20.70 -16.39 -0.90
CA LYS A 120 20.41 -17.82 -0.96
C LYS A 120 21.60 -18.64 -1.48
N LYS A 121 22.19 -18.19 -2.60
CA LYS A 121 23.37 -18.87 -3.19
C LYS A 121 24.55 -18.89 -2.24
N GLU A 122 24.80 -17.78 -1.54
CA GLU A 122 25.89 -17.68 -0.56
C GLU A 122 25.66 -18.60 0.64
N ILE A 123 24.44 -18.67 1.17
CA ILE A 123 24.06 -19.61 2.23
C ILE A 123 24.30 -21.05 1.77
N GLN A 124 23.82 -21.43 0.58
CA GLN A 124 24.01 -22.76 0.02
C GLN A 124 25.49 -23.13 -0.18
N GLN A 125 26.29 -22.20 -0.70
CA GLN A 125 27.74 -22.42 -0.88
C GLN A 125 28.44 -22.65 0.46
N LEU A 126 28.06 -21.92 1.49
CA LEU A 126 28.63 -22.08 2.84
C LEU A 126 28.17 -23.37 3.53
N GLN A 127 26.92 -23.80 3.29
CA GLN A 127 26.45 -25.12 3.75
C GLN A 127 27.28 -26.26 3.14
N HIS A 128 27.52 -26.25 1.83
CA HIS A 128 28.36 -27.23 1.15
C HIS A 128 29.85 -27.14 1.54
N ALA A 129 30.38 -25.94 1.78
CA ALA A 129 31.74 -25.74 2.23
C ALA A 129 31.96 -26.25 3.66
N ASN A 130 30.94 -26.25 4.49
CA ASN A 130 30.95 -26.80 5.84
C ASN A 130 31.18 -28.32 5.85
N GLU A 131 30.73 -29.01 4.81
CA GLU A 131 30.96 -30.45 4.61
C GLU A 131 32.44 -30.77 4.23
N ASN A 132 33.13 -29.80 3.57
CA ASN A 132 34.45 -30.04 2.93
C ASN A 132 35.69 -29.57 3.74
N LYS A 133 35.59 -29.21 5.02
CA LYS A 133 36.71 -28.90 5.98
C LYS A 133 37.74 -27.85 5.53
N ASN A 134 37.44 -26.87 4.67
CA ASN A 134 38.39 -25.84 4.22
C ASN A 134 38.28 -24.57 5.11
N ASN A 135 38.93 -24.58 6.29
CA ASN A 135 38.70 -23.63 7.39
C ASN A 135 39.01 -22.16 7.04
N ALA A 136 40.10 -21.86 6.35
CA ALA A 136 40.51 -20.46 6.09
C ALA A 136 39.59 -19.74 5.08
N LYS A 137 39.16 -20.43 4.02
CA LYS A 137 38.22 -19.86 3.04
C LYS A 137 36.82 -19.66 3.61
N ARG A 138 36.47 -20.53 4.58
CA ARG A 138 35.19 -20.48 5.31
C ARG A 138 35.10 -19.26 6.23
N GLU A 139 36.15 -18.93 6.95
CA GLU A 139 36.20 -17.82 7.90
C GLU A 139 36.00 -16.47 7.20
N VAL A 140 36.72 -16.25 6.09
CA VAL A 140 36.55 -15.03 5.25
C VAL A 140 35.14 -14.94 4.69
N SER A 141 34.56 -16.04 4.22
CA SER A 141 33.20 -16.05 3.65
C SER A 141 32.13 -15.82 4.73
N MET A 142 32.33 -16.29 5.95
CA MET A 142 31.42 -16.05 7.08
C MET A 142 31.42 -14.58 7.53
N THR A 143 32.60 -13.96 7.57
CA THR A 143 32.72 -12.52 7.87
C THR A 143 31.98 -11.68 6.82
N THR A 144 32.10 -12.05 5.54
CA THR A 144 31.39 -11.39 4.44
C THR A 144 29.88 -11.58 4.56
N LEU A 145 29.40 -12.80 4.88
CA LEU A 145 27.97 -13.07 5.10
C LEU A 145 27.41 -12.25 6.27
N ASN A 146 28.13 -12.20 7.40
CA ASN A 146 27.72 -11.41 8.56
C ASN A 146 27.58 -9.91 8.22
N GLN A 147 28.55 -9.34 7.49
CA GLN A 147 28.49 -7.96 7.04
C GLN A 147 27.28 -7.71 6.11
N LYS A 148 27.04 -8.62 5.17
CA LYS A 148 25.86 -8.52 4.26
C LYS A 148 24.54 -8.60 5.01
N LEU A 149 24.42 -9.53 5.97
CA LEU A 149 23.23 -9.66 6.79
C LEU A 149 22.94 -8.38 7.57
N ASN A 150 23.97 -7.78 8.17
CA ASN A 150 23.80 -6.52 8.90
C ASN A 150 23.30 -5.38 7.97
N ILE A 151 23.84 -5.29 6.76
CA ILE A 151 23.38 -4.31 5.77
C ILE A 151 21.90 -4.57 5.39
N ILE A 152 21.56 -5.81 5.08
CA ILE A 152 20.18 -6.21 4.74
C ILE A 152 19.23 -5.89 5.89
N PHE A 153 19.60 -6.20 7.13
CA PHE A 153 18.78 -5.91 8.30
C PHE A 153 18.56 -4.41 8.47
N GLU A 154 19.60 -3.58 8.39
CA GLU A 154 19.47 -2.14 8.52
C GLU A 154 18.55 -1.55 7.45
N GLU A 155 18.76 -1.92 6.20
CA GLU A 155 17.93 -1.45 5.09
C GLU A 155 16.48 -1.91 5.23
N GLN A 156 16.23 -3.17 5.56
CA GLN A 156 14.88 -3.72 5.66
C GLN A 156 14.14 -3.26 6.91
N ILE A 157 14.82 -3.10 8.04
CA ILE A 157 14.21 -2.54 9.27
C ILE A 157 13.78 -1.09 9.02
N SER A 158 14.67 -0.27 8.47
CA SER A 158 14.35 1.13 8.15
C SER A 158 13.18 1.23 7.16
N TYR A 159 13.23 0.45 6.08
CA TYR A 159 12.17 0.40 5.08
C TYR A 159 10.81 0.02 5.69
N ASN A 160 10.78 -1.03 6.51
CA ASN A 160 9.54 -1.53 7.08
C ASN A 160 8.97 -0.55 8.13
N LYS A 161 9.81 0.05 8.98
CA LYS A 161 9.38 1.11 9.92
C LYS A 161 8.80 2.32 9.21
N ASP A 162 9.46 2.80 8.16
CA ASP A 162 8.97 3.94 7.38
C ASP A 162 7.63 3.63 6.71
N LYS A 163 7.47 2.42 6.18
CA LYS A 163 6.20 1.99 5.57
C LYS A 163 5.08 1.88 6.58
N ALA A 164 5.32 1.23 7.72
CA ALA A 164 4.36 1.14 8.81
C ALA A 164 3.90 2.53 9.26
N ALA A 165 4.85 3.45 9.51
CA ALA A 165 4.54 4.82 9.92
C ALA A 165 3.70 5.58 8.89
N ILE A 166 3.97 5.41 7.58
CA ILE A 166 3.19 6.04 6.51
C ILE A 166 1.74 5.51 6.52
N TYR A 167 1.55 4.19 6.59
CA TYR A 167 0.22 3.58 6.55
C TYR A 167 -0.61 3.95 7.79
N VAL A 168 -0.02 3.88 8.98
CA VAL A 168 -0.66 4.35 10.23
C VAL A 168 -1.01 5.84 10.15
N GLY A 169 -0.13 6.66 9.58
CA GLY A 169 -0.38 8.10 9.42
C GLY A 169 -1.57 8.39 8.50
N VAL A 170 -1.72 7.63 7.42
CA VAL A 170 -2.87 7.77 6.50
C VAL A 170 -4.16 7.32 7.17
N GLU A 171 -4.14 6.19 7.90
CA GLU A 171 -5.29 5.66 8.63
C GLU A 171 -5.77 6.67 9.69
N LYS A 172 -4.89 7.15 10.56
CA LYS A 172 -5.22 8.17 11.57
C LYS A 172 -5.83 9.43 10.96
N CYS A 173 -5.34 9.83 9.80
CA CYS A 173 -5.90 10.98 9.12
C CYS A 173 -7.29 10.72 8.53
N SER A 174 -7.52 9.50 8.01
CA SER A 174 -8.84 9.07 7.56
C SER A 174 -9.84 9.04 8.72
N ASP A 175 -9.42 8.54 9.87
CA ASP A 175 -10.23 8.51 11.09
C ASP A 175 -10.59 9.93 11.55
N MET A 176 -9.62 10.84 11.55
CA MET A 176 -9.89 12.25 11.91
C MET A 176 -10.91 12.89 10.96
N ILE A 177 -10.78 12.67 9.64
CA ILE A 177 -11.75 13.17 8.66
C ILE A 177 -13.12 12.56 8.91
N SER A 178 -13.18 11.28 9.26
CA SER A 178 -14.44 10.57 9.54
C SER A 178 -15.13 11.11 10.79
N TRP A 179 -14.38 11.40 11.86
CA TRP A 179 -14.92 12.03 13.06
C TRP A 179 -15.47 13.43 12.77
N VAL A 180 -14.71 14.26 12.05
CA VAL A 180 -15.17 15.60 11.66
C VAL A 180 -16.40 15.50 10.76
N GLY A 181 -16.39 14.60 9.80
CA GLY A 181 -17.52 14.33 8.92
C GLY A 181 -18.76 13.87 9.67
N PHE A 182 -18.60 12.94 10.63
CA PHE A 182 -19.69 12.49 11.48
C PHE A 182 -20.33 13.65 12.27
N LEU A 183 -19.49 14.47 12.92
CA LEU A 183 -19.96 15.63 13.67
C LEU A 183 -20.71 16.62 12.77
N LEU A 184 -20.23 16.86 11.56
CA LEU A 184 -20.85 17.75 10.59
C LEU A 184 -22.22 17.22 10.13
N ALA A 185 -22.30 15.94 9.77
CA ALA A 185 -23.53 15.30 9.36
C ALA A 185 -24.55 15.23 10.53
N PHE A 186 -24.07 14.91 11.74
CA PHE A 186 -24.91 14.89 12.95
C PHE A 186 -25.46 16.29 13.26
N THR A 187 -24.60 17.31 13.21
CA THR A 187 -25.03 18.71 13.45
C THR A 187 -26.06 19.15 12.41
N ALA A 188 -25.85 18.83 11.12
CA ALA A 188 -26.81 19.15 10.07
C ALA A 188 -28.15 18.45 10.30
N ALA A 189 -28.14 17.16 10.68
CA ALA A 189 -29.35 16.41 10.99
C ALA A 189 -30.07 16.97 12.24
N PHE A 190 -29.32 17.35 13.27
CA PHE A 190 -29.87 17.97 14.47
C PHE A 190 -30.53 19.31 14.17
N LEU A 191 -29.86 20.18 13.38
CA LEU A 191 -30.42 21.46 12.98
C LEU A 191 -31.70 21.27 12.15
N HIS A 192 -31.69 20.33 11.23
CA HIS A 192 -32.88 20.01 10.43
C HIS A 192 -34.08 19.52 11.26
N LEU A 193 -33.83 18.76 12.34
CA LEU A 193 -34.89 18.15 13.17
C LEU A 193 -35.44 19.13 14.22
N PHE A 194 -34.60 19.95 14.83
CA PHE A 194 -34.96 20.72 16.04
C PHE A 194 -35.11 22.23 15.84
N ILE A 195 -34.63 22.78 14.74
CA ILE A 195 -34.67 24.21 14.50
C ILE A 195 -35.72 24.54 13.44
N ASN A 196 -36.60 25.47 13.75
CA ASN A 196 -37.66 25.92 12.84
C ASN A 196 -37.03 26.66 11.64
N GLU A 197 -37.49 26.38 10.43
CA GLU A 197 -37.03 26.98 9.17
C GLU A 197 -36.95 28.51 9.19
N SER A 198 -37.86 29.15 9.94
CA SER A 198 -37.87 30.64 10.07
C SER A 198 -36.65 31.22 10.77
N ILE A 199 -35.88 30.39 11.50
CA ILE A 199 -34.71 30.82 12.30
C ILE A 199 -33.40 30.52 11.56
N LEU A 200 -33.40 29.55 10.65
CA LEU A 200 -32.19 29.15 9.92
C LEU A 200 -32.00 30.03 8.67
N PRO A 201 -30.81 30.64 8.53
CA PRO A 201 -30.47 31.38 7.29
C PRO A 201 -30.16 30.46 6.10
N PHE A 202 -30.20 29.13 6.31
CA PHE A 202 -29.87 28.14 5.30
C PHE A 202 -31.14 27.39 4.86
N HIS A 203 -31.22 27.12 3.55
CA HIS A 203 -32.28 26.25 3.02
C HIS A 203 -32.19 24.85 3.60
N GLU A 204 -33.33 24.26 3.95
CA GLU A 204 -33.48 22.88 4.43
C GLU A 204 -32.71 21.86 3.54
N SER A 205 -32.79 22.08 2.24
CA SER A 205 -32.11 21.26 1.22
C SER A 205 -30.59 21.17 1.40
N ILE A 206 -29.94 22.25 1.92
CA ILE A 206 -28.49 22.25 2.17
C ILE A 206 -28.16 21.34 3.37
N LEU A 207 -28.98 21.33 4.41
CA LEU A 207 -28.80 20.43 5.54
C LEU A 207 -28.97 18.97 5.11
N LEU A 208 -29.95 18.67 4.26
CA LEU A 208 -30.12 17.35 3.66
C LEU A 208 -28.91 16.92 2.83
N PHE A 209 -28.30 17.87 2.08
CA PHE A 209 -27.07 17.59 1.36
C PHE A 209 -25.95 17.11 2.30
N PHE A 210 -25.69 17.81 3.39
CA PHE A 210 -24.65 17.45 4.33
C PHE A 210 -24.95 16.10 5.01
N THR A 211 -26.21 15.81 5.37
CA THR A 211 -26.59 14.55 5.99
C THR A 211 -26.43 13.34 5.06
N ALA A 212 -26.55 13.52 3.74
CA ALA A 212 -26.40 12.44 2.77
C ALA A 212 -24.99 12.35 2.18
N PHE A 213 -24.40 13.48 1.78
CA PHE A 213 -23.11 13.50 1.07
C PHE A 213 -21.93 13.23 1.99
N VAL A 214 -21.92 13.75 3.22
CA VAL A 214 -20.78 13.60 4.14
C VAL A 214 -20.59 12.14 4.56
N PRO A 215 -21.62 11.37 4.94
CA PRO A 215 -21.46 9.93 5.18
C PRO A 215 -20.96 9.16 3.95
N ALA A 216 -21.41 9.53 2.74
CA ALA A 216 -20.92 8.93 1.51
C ALA A 216 -19.44 9.22 1.27
N LEU A 217 -18.97 10.44 1.56
CA LEU A 217 -17.56 10.82 1.53
C LEU A 217 -16.73 9.98 2.51
N VAL A 218 -17.19 9.85 3.74
CA VAL A 218 -16.55 9.01 4.77
C VAL A 218 -16.49 7.55 4.32
N GLY A 219 -17.60 7.03 3.79
CA GLY A 219 -17.66 5.67 3.24
C GLY A 219 -16.69 5.45 2.08
N ALA A 220 -16.54 6.42 1.18
CA ALA A 220 -15.58 6.35 0.07
C ALA A 220 -14.13 6.34 0.57
N ILE A 221 -13.80 7.10 1.62
CA ILE A 221 -12.46 7.12 2.23
C ILE A 221 -12.16 5.75 2.87
N HIS A 222 -13.05 5.24 3.71
CA HIS A 222 -12.85 3.93 4.35
C HIS A 222 -12.84 2.78 3.33
N GLY A 223 -13.71 2.82 2.32
CA GLY A 223 -13.70 1.87 1.21
C GLY A 223 -12.36 1.87 0.45
N THR A 224 -11.79 3.04 0.24
CA THR A 224 -10.45 3.19 -0.37
C THR A 224 -9.35 2.61 0.52
N ASN A 225 -9.38 2.89 1.84
CA ASN A 225 -8.40 2.35 2.79
C ASN A 225 -8.49 0.82 2.87
N ALA A 226 -9.70 0.27 2.91
CA ALA A 226 -9.93 -1.18 2.89
C ALA A 226 -9.45 -1.82 1.57
N PHE A 227 -9.73 -1.17 0.42
CA PHE A 227 -9.23 -1.63 -0.88
C PHE A 227 -7.69 -1.65 -0.92
N LEU A 228 -7.05 -0.65 -0.34
CA LEU A 228 -5.59 -0.54 -0.25
C LEU A 228 -4.99 -1.40 0.87
N ARG A 229 -5.81 -1.98 1.75
CA ARG A 229 -5.40 -2.77 2.93
C ARG A 229 -4.41 -2.01 3.83
N LEU A 230 -4.68 -0.74 4.12
CA LEU A 230 -3.71 0.11 4.81
C LEU A 230 -3.40 -0.40 6.21
N SER A 231 -4.41 -0.85 6.97
CA SER A 231 -4.25 -1.40 8.32
C SER A 231 -3.42 -2.69 8.31
N ASP A 232 -3.79 -3.66 7.44
CA ASP A 232 -3.05 -4.91 7.32
C ASP A 232 -1.59 -4.67 6.92
N LEU A 233 -1.36 -3.76 5.96
CA LEU A 233 0.01 -3.43 5.53
C LEU A 233 0.81 -2.72 6.62
N ALA A 234 0.18 -1.89 7.46
CA ALA A 234 0.82 -1.26 8.60
C ALA A 234 1.31 -2.31 9.61
N GLU A 235 0.45 -3.26 9.96
CA GLU A 235 0.75 -4.37 10.88
C GLU A 235 1.83 -5.30 10.29
N GLU A 236 1.67 -5.76 9.04
CA GLU A 236 2.63 -6.63 8.35
C GLU A 236 4.04 -5.99 8.30
N HIS A 237 4.14 -4.68 8.05
CA HIS A 237 5.43 -3.98 8.06
C HIS A 237 5.99 -3.77 9.46
N ALA A 238 5.16 -3.47 10.46
CA ALA A 238 5.61 -3.33 11.85
C ALA A 238 6.16 -4.64 12.39
N GLU A 239 5.42 -5.74 12.22
CA GLU A 239 5.84 -7.10 12.63
C GLU A 239 7.15 -7.51 11.94
N MET A 240 7.29 -7.25 10.64
CA MET A 240 8.53 -7.56 9.93
C MET A 240 9.71 -6.76 10.48
N ALA A 241 9.53 -5.49 10.82
CA ALA A 241 10.59 -4.68 11.41
C ALA A 241 11.05 -5.26 12.76
N GLU A 242 10.10 -5.64 13.63
CA GLU A 242 10.38 -6.25 14.94
C GLU A 242 11.12 -7.58 14.80
N ASN A 243 10.67 -8.45 13.91
CA ASN A 243 11.29 -9.76 13.65
C ASN A 243 12.72 -9.61 13.12
N LEU A 244 12.96 -8.65 12.23
CA LEU A 244 14.32 -8.38 11.73
C LEU A 244 15.22 -7.74 12.78
N GLU A 245 14.68 -6.90 13.67
CA GLU A 245 15.44 -6.37 14.83
C GLU A 245 15.86 -7.50 15.77
N ALA A 246 14.95 -8.42 16.08
CA ALA A 246 15.27 -9.60 16.89
C ALA A 246 16.36 -10.48 16.23
N ALA A 247 16.26 -10.71 14.91
CA ALA A 247 17.28 -11.45 14.17
C ALA A 247 18.64 -10.74 14.18
N LYS A 248 18.66 -9.41 14.02
CA LYS A 248 19.88 -8.58 14.10
C LYS A 248 20.53 -8.65 15.48
N LEU A 249 19.71 -8.54 16.55
CA LEU A 249 20.21 -8.69 17.93
C LEU A 249 20.82 -10.09 18.16
N ASN A 250 20.16 -11.15 17.70
CA ASN A 250 20.69 -12.50 17.79
C ASN A 250 22.02 -12.63 17.03
N LEU A 251 22.12 -12.05 15.82
CA LEU A 251 23.36 -12.06 15.03
C LEU A 251 24.53 -11.40 15.79
N ASN A 252 24.28 -10.28 16.46
CA ASN A 252 25.28 -9.57 17.26
C ASN A 252 25.74 -10.33 18.51
N HIS A 253 24.89 -11.20 19.08
CA HIS A 253 25.22 -12.00 20.26
C HIS A 253 25.99 -13.29 19.92
N VAL A 254 26.00 -13.71 18.67
CA VAL A 254 26.55 -15.02 18.25
C VAL A 254 28.06 -15.00 18.01
N GLU A 255 28.72 -13.84 18.23
CA GLU A 255 30.19 -13.66 18.16
C GLU A 255 30.98 -14.84 17.53
N ASN A 256 31.13 -14.84 16.19
CA ASN A 256 32.01 -15.77 15.47
C ASN A 256 31.66 -17.29 15.49
N ASP A 257 30.46 -17.69 15.92
CA ASP A 257 29.99 -19.06 15.71
C ASP A 257 29.44 -19.24 14.28
N PRO A 258 30.20 -19.85 13.35
CA PRO A 258 29.80 -19.96 11.95
C PRO A 258 28.48 -20.71 11.73
N LYS A 259 28.18 -21.65 12.63
CA LYS A 259 26.98 -22.49 12.54
C LYS A 259 25.74 -21.65 12.86
N LYS A 260 25.80 -20.87 13.93
CA LYS A 260 24.69 -19.99 14.34
C LYS A 260 24.46 -18.83 13.37
N ILE A 261 25.55 -18.24 12.82
CA ILE A 261 25.44 -17.21 11.78
C ILE A 261 24.68 -17.78 10.58
N LEU A 262 24.99 -19.01 10.16
CA LEU A 262 24.31 -19.65 9.04
C LEU A 262 22.83 -19.95 9.34
N GLU A 263 22.51 -20.40 10.55
CA GLU A 263 21.13 -20.62 11.01
C GLU A 263 20.32 -19.32 10.99
N ILE A 264 20.89 -18.21 11.47
CA ILE A 264 20.25 -16.88 11.43
C ILE A 264 20.06 -16.41 9.99
N ALA A 265 21.06 -16.61 9.12
CA ALA A 265 20.98 -16.26 7.71
C ALA A 265 19.83 -17.00 7.00
N GLU A 266 19.71 -18.31 7.23
CA GLU A 266 18.67 -19.14 6.66
C GLU A 266 17.28 -18.77 7.20
N MET A 267 17.15 -18.57 8.50
CA MET A 267 15.91 -18.11 9.13
C MET A 267 15.48 -16.75 8.54
N SER A 268 16.40 -15.82 8.41
CA SER A 268 16.12 -14.47 7.87
C SER A 268 15.75 -14.53 6.39
N TYR A 269 16.44 -15.35 5.59
CA TYR A 269 16.07 -15.57 4.19
C TYR A 269 14.65 -16.12 4.07
N ASN A 270 14.31 -17.15 4.87
CA ASN A 270 12.98 -17.75 4.86
C ASN A 270 11.91 -16.72 5.27
N MET A 271 12.15 -15.94 6.32
CA MET A 271 11.25 -14.89 6.79
C MET A 271 10.96 -13.85 5.68
N LEU A 272 12.00 -13.37 4.99
CA LEU A 272 11.86 -12.40 3.91
C LEU A 272 11.14 -13.00 2.69
N SER A 273 11.46 -14.25 2.34
CA SER A 273 10.84 -14.97 1.20
C SER A 273 9.38 -15.34 1.48
N ASP A 274 9.05 -15.81 2.68
CA ASP A 274 7.69 -16.22 3.06
C ASP A 274 6.74 -15.04 3.11
N ARG A 275 7.22 -13.87 3.58
CA ARG A 275 6.44 -12.63 3.52
C ARG A 275 5.95 -12.33 2.10
N ASP A 276 6.82 -12.46 1.11
CA ASP A 276 6.50 -12.14 -0.28
C ASP A 276 5.48 -13.11 -0.87
N ILE A 277 5.55 -14.38 -0.44
CA ILE A 277 4.55 -15.41 -0.81
C ILE A 277 3.20 -15.09 -0.16
N GLN A 278 3.17 -14.81 1.15
CA GLN A 278 1.95 -14.48 1.88
C GLN A 278 1.28 -13.21 1.34
N TRP A 279 2.09 -12.18 1.06
CA TRP A 279 1.60 -10.96 0.41
C TRP A 279 0.93 -11.27 -0.93
N ALA A 280 1.56 -12.08 -1.79
CA ALA A 280 1.01 -12.45 -3.08
C ALA A 280 -0.30 -13.24 -2.98
N VAL A 281 -0.42 -14.13 -1.98
CA VAL A 281 -1.66 -14.88 -1.69
C VAL A 281 -2.76 -13.93 -1.22
N SER A 282 -2.44 -13.02 -0.31
CA SER A 282 -3.37 -12.01 0.21
C SER A 282 -3.82 -11.04 -0.88
N ALA A 283 -2.89 -10.54 -1.70
CA ALA A 283 -3.20 -9.69 -2.83
C ALA A 283 -4.11 -10.39 -3.88
N ASN A 284 -4.01 -11.72 -4.03
CA ASN A 284 -4.87 -12.47 -4.92
C ASN A 284 -6.32 -12.59 -4.44
N LYS A 285 -6.60 -12.46 -3.15
CA LYS A 285 -7.96 -12.50 -2.59
C LYS A 285 -8.73 -11.21 -2.83
N LEU A 286 -8.05 -10.10 -3.07
CA LEU A 286 -8.64 -8.77 -3.25
C LEU A 286 -8.89 -8.50 -4.73
N GLY A 287 -10.13 -8.36 -5.14
CA GLY A 287 -10.52 -7.99 -6.49
C GLY A 287 -11.52 -6.84 -6.49
N LEU A 288 -11.38 -5.90 -7.42
CA LEU A 288 -12.47 -5.00 -7.74
C LEU A 288 -13.65 -5.85 -8.22
N LYS A 289 -14.71 -5.91 -7.43
CA LYS A 289 -16.00 -6.51 -7.80
C LYS A 289 -17.00 -5.36 -7.85
N LEU A 290 -17.82 -5.34 -8.91
CA LEU A 290 -19.08 -4.59 -8.88
C LEU A 290 -19.98 -5.34 -7.89
N VAL A 291 -20.35 -4.69 -6.81
CA VAL A 291 -21.36 -5.17 -5.88
C VAL A 291 -22.72 -4.81 -6.43
#